data_9bbcabbe6a7f62a5bddf051a3aab8e10
#
_entry.id   9bbcabbe6a7f62a5bddf051a3aab8e10
#
_cell.length_a   1.000
_cell.length_b   1.000
_cell.length_c   1.000
_cell.angle_alpha   90.00
_cell.angle_beta   90.00
_cell.angle_gamma   90.00
#
_symmetry.space_group_name_H-M   'P 1'
#
loop_
_entity.id
_entity.type
_entity.pdbx_description
1 polymer ?
#
loop_
_entity_poly.entity_id
_entity_poly.type
_entity_poly.pdbx_seq_one_letter_code
_entity_poly.pdbx_strand_id
1 'polypeptide(L)'
;VITNSGEYFDILFTDQNRYSSEVNTGALMDITDLLKDNASELYDMIPEDYWKAVEVNGKIYGVPTYKDSSLSEYFVWDQDIADKYNIDVNSVTDFNTLYDALKTVKEGEGGSPYFMSKNGANFLLNLNYDDLSSGLPAIGVKYGDDSKTVVNPLDDEEILSNLDIVRKMYQEGIINGDAP
;
A
#
# COMPACT_ATOMS: atom_id res chain seq x y z
N VAL A 1 7.63 -28.41 1.77
CA VAL A 1 7.44 -29.82 2.20
C VAL A 1 6.83 -30.62 1.06
N ILE A 2 5.76 -30.15 0.41
CA ILE A 2 5.02 -30.91 -0.63
C ILE A 2 5.84 -31.07 -1.90
N THR A 3 6.57 -30.06 -2.34
CA THR A 3 7.46 -30.12 -3.52
C THR A 3 8.52 -31.23 -3.43
N ASN A 4 8.86 -31.67 -2.23
CA ASN A 4 9.85 -32.74 -2.01
C ASN A 4 9.23 -34.11 -1.76
N SER A 5 7.89 -34.21 -1.66
CA SER A 5 7.18 -35.47 -1.40
C SER A 5 6.86 -36.28 -2.66
N GLY A 6 7.07 -35.68 -3.85
CA GLY A 6 6.64 -36.28 -5.13
C GLY A 6 5.14 -36.12 -5.40
N GLU A 7 4.41 -35.41 -4.57
CA GLU A 7 3.03 -35.01 -4.81
C GLU A 7 2.99 -33.70 -5.59
N TYR A 8 2.04 -33.58 -6.51
CA TYR A 8 1.88 -32.41 -7.37
C TYR A 8 0.51 -31.79 -7.16
N PHE A 9 0.46 -30.45 -7.26
CA PHE A 9 -0.78 -29.73 -7.42
C PHE A 9 -0.97 -29.38 -8.90
N ASP A 10 -2.18 -29.52 -9.40
CA ASP A 10 -2.53 -29.05 -10.74
C ASP A 10 -2.57 -27.52 -10.78
N ILE A 11 -3.04 -26.89 -9.71
CA ILE A 11 -3.12 -25.43 -9.56
C ILE A 11 -2.63 -25.04 -8.17
N LEU A 12 -1.72 -24.06 -8.13
CA LEU A 12 -1.18 -23.49 -6.91
C LEU A 12 -1.49 -21.98 -6.88
N PHE A 13 -2.07 -21.50 -5.77
CA PHE A 13 -2.16 -20.08 -5.48
C PHE A 13 -0.91 -19.64 -4.69
N THR A 14 -0.18 -18.69 -5.24
CA THR A 14 1.03 -18.13 -4.63
C THR A 14 0.86 -16.64 -4.37
N ASP A 15 1.83 -16.02 -3.75
CA ASP A 15 1.89 -14.59 -3.50
C ASP A 15 3.23 -13.99 -3.96
N GLN A 16 3.30 -12.67 -4.03
CA GLN A 16 4.48 -11.94 -4.50
C GLN A 16 5.77 -12.29 -3.75
N ASN A 17 5.69 -12.68 -2.46
CA ASN A 17 6.87 -12.96 -1.65
C ASN A 17 7.45 -14.34 -1.93
N ARG A 18 6.63 -15.27 -2.41
CA ARG A 18 7.02 -16.67 -2.66
C ARG A 18 7.21 -17.01 -4.12
N TYR A 19 6.53 -16.31 -5.03
CA TYR A 19 6.49 -16.62 -6.46
C TYR A 19 7.89 -16.83 -7.06
N SER A 20 8.81 -15.87 -6.91
CA SER A 20 10.17 -16.00 -7.45
C SER A 20 10.93 -17.18 -6.87
N SER A 21 10.75 -17.50 -5.59
CA SER A 21 11.37 -18.66 -4.94
C SER A 21 10.81 -19.98 -5.49
N GLU A 22 9.50 -20.03 -5.71
CA GLU A 22 8.81 -21.21 -6.25
C GLU A 22 9.22 -21.47 -7.71
N VAL A 23 9.40 -20.40 -8.52
CA VAL A 23 9.97 -20.51 -9.88
C VAL A 23 11.39 -21.06 -9.83
N ASN A 24 12.24 -20.47 -8.98
CA ASN A 24 13.65 -20.85 -8.89
C ASN A 24 13.88 -22.28 -8.37
N THR A 25 12.97 -22.79 -7.57
CA THR A 25 13.01 -24.18 -7.08
C THR A 25 12.38 -25.19 -8.07
N GLY A 26 11.86 -24.71 -9.20
CA GLY A 26 11.22 -25.58 -10.20
C GLY A 26 9.85 -26.09 -9.77
N ALA A 27 9.20 -25.44 -8.81
CA ALA A 27 7.88 -25.81 -8.33
C ALA A 27 6.74 -25.41 -9.29
N LEU A 28 7.01 -24.44 -10.17
CA LEU A 28 6.05 -23.92 -11.14
C LEU A 28 6.49 -24.25 -12.56
N MET A 29 5.52 -24.54 -13.41
CA MET A 29 5.73 -24.85 -14.82
C MET A 29 5.75 -23.56 -15.65
N ASP A 30 6.64 -23.50 -16.65
CA ASP A 30 6.61 -22.46 -17.68
C ASP A 30 5.31 -22.61 -18.51
N ILE A 31 4.46 -21.59 -18.45
CA ILE A 31 3.17 -21.55 -19.15
C ILE A 31 3.13 -20.56 -20.30
N THR A 32 4.26 -19.97 -20.67
CA THR A 32 4.36 -18.89 -21.68
C THR A 32 3.66 -19.23 -22.99
N ASP A 33 4.03 -20.37 -23.59
CA ASP A 33 3.44 -20.79 -24.87
C ASP A 33 2.03 -21.35 -24.68
N LEU A 34 1.78 -22.03 -23.56
CA LEU A 34 0.46 -22.60 -23.25
C LEU A 34 -0.61 -21.53 -23.12
N LEU A 35 -0.29 -20.36 -22.54
CA LEU A 35 -1.21 -19.22 -22.46
C LEU A 35 -1.61 -18.73 -23.84
N LYS A 36 -0.64 -18.54 -24.73
CA LYS A 36 -0.89 -18.02 -26.08
C LYS A 36 -1.64 -19.01 -26.96
N ASP A 37 -1.30 -20.27 -26.84
CA ASP A 37 -1.85 -21.33 -27.69
C ASP A 37 -3.24 -21.80 -27.24
N ASN A 38 -3.52 -21.80 -25.92
CA ASN A 38 -4.73 -22.43 -25.38
C ASN A 38 -5.62 -21.45 -24.58
N ALA A 39 -5.13 -20.26 -24.25
CA ALA A 39 -5.84 -19.28 -23.43
C ALA A 39 -5.62 -17.85 -23.92
N SER A 40 -5.66 -17.64 -25.25
CA SER A 40 -5.43 -16.33 -25.87
C SER A 40 -6.39 -15.25 -25.38
N GLU A 41 -7.66 -15.58 -25.16
CA GLU A 41 -8.65 -14.64 -24.61
C GLU A 41 -8.25 -14.13 -23.21
N LEU A 42 -7.76 -15.03 -22.34
CA LEU A 42 -7.25 -14.65 -21.03
C LEU A 42 -5.97 -13.78 -21.16
N TYR A 43 -5.08 -14.17 -22.07
CA TYR A 43 -3.85 -13.43 -22.30
C TYR A 43 -4.12 -12.01 -22.79
N ASP A 44 -5.07 -11.83 -23.71
CA ASP A 44 -5.45 -10.54 -24.30
C ASP A 44 -6.25 -9.66 -23.32
N MET A 45 -6.96 -10.27 -22.35
CA MET A 45 -7.75 -9.54 -21.35
C MET A 45 -6.88 -8.83 -20.32
N ILE A 46 -5.72 -9.39 -19.99
CA ILE A 46 -4.82 -8.85 -18.98
C ILE A 46 -3.80 -7.92 -19.65
N PRO A 47 -3.64 -6.67 -19.18
CA PRO A 47 -2.69 -5.71 -19.75
C PRO A 47 -1.24 -6.24 -19.74
N GLU A 48 -0.47 -5.86 -20.77
CA GLU A 48 0.92 -6.31 -20.97
C GLU A 48 1.82 -6.09 -19.75
N ASP A 49 1.64 -4.98 -19.04
CA ASP A 49 2.46 -4.65 -17.86
C ASP A 49 2.25 -5.62 -16.70
N TYR A 50 1.04 -6.21 -16.57
CA TYR A 50 0.79 -7.27 -15.58
C TYR A 50 1.54 -8.56 -15.92
N TRP A 51 1.60 -8.90 -17.21
CA TRP A 51 2.38 -10.05 -17.68
C TRP A 51 3.88 -9.84 -17.44
N LYS A 52 4.40 -8.64 -17.74
CA LYS A 52 5.79 -8.29 -17.45
C LYS A 52 6.12 -8.37 -15.96
N ALA A 53 5.17 -8.02 -15.09
CA ALA A 53 5.37 -8.08 -13.64
C ALA A 53 5.52 -9.52 -13.10
N VAL A 54 5.01 -10.52 -13.80
CA VAL A 54 5.13 -11.95 -13.43
C VAL A 54 6.16 -12.71 -14.26
N GLU A 55 6.86 -12.04 -15.17
CA GLU A 55 7.97 -12.67 -15.90
C GLU A 55 9.18 -12.91 -15.00
N VAL A 56 9.70 -14.12 -15.07
CA VAL A 56 10.99 -14.48 -14.47
C VAL A 56 11.89 -15.01 -15.58
N ASN A 57 12.98 -14.31 -15.85
CA ASN A 57 13.90 -14.63 -16.95
C ASN A 57 13.22 -14.72 -18.32
N GLY A 58 12.27 -13.83 -18.60
CA GLY A 58 11.52 -13.77 -19.87
C GLY A 58 10.47 -14.85 -20.05
N LYS A 59 10.07 -15.54 -18.98
CA LYS A 59 9.08 -16.62 -18.98
C LYS A 59 7.99 -16.38 -17.94
N ILE A 60 6.78 -16.83 -18.25
CA ILE A 60 5.60 -16.70 -17.40
C ILE A 60 5.32 -18.03 -16.71
N TYR A 61 5.22 -18.02 -15.39
CA TYR A 61 4.96 -19.21 -14.58
C TYR A 61 3.64 -19.12 -13.79
N GLY A 62 2.93 -18.01 -13.91
CA GLY A 62 1.65 -17.82 -13.23
C GLY A 62 0.81 -16.76 -13.89
N VAL A 63 -0.50 -16.85 -13.69
CA VAL A 63 -1.45 -15.83 -14.14
C VAL A 63 -1.54 -14.76 -13.05
N PRO A 64 -1.25 -13.47 -13.38
CA PRO A 64 -1.36 -12.41 -12.40
C PRO A 64 -2.81 -12.16 -11.99
N THR A 65 -3.02 -11.74 -10.75
CA THR A 65 -4.33 -11.25 -10.33
C THR A 65 -4.61 -9.93 -11.05
N TYR A 66 -5.62 -9.92 -11.90
CA TYR A 66 -6.08 -8.71 -12.58
C TYR A 66 -7.30 -8.14 -11.85
N LYS A 67 -7.09 -7.00 -11.19
CA LYS A 67 -8.13 -6.24 -10.48
C LYS A 67 -7.74 -4.78 -10.47
N ASP A 68 -8.57 -3.94 -9.87
CA ASP A 68 -8.23 -2.53 -9.63
C ASP A 68 -6.87 -2.45 -8.93
N SER A 69 -5.95 -1.72 -9.55
CA SER A 69 -4.54 -1.63 -9.14
C SER A 69 -4.26 -0.48 -8.19
N SER A 70 -5.30 0.30 -7.84
CA SER A 70 -5.18 1.40 -6.90
C SER A 70 -6.06 1.19 -5.67
N LEU A 71 -5.54 1.60 -4.53
CA LEU A 71 -6.28 1.73 -3.29
C LEU A 71 -6.37 3.23 -2.96
N SER A 72 -7.60 3.74 -2.81
CA SER A 72 -7.80 5.11 -2.35
C SER A 72 -7.96 5.12 -0.83
N GLU A 73 -7.20 5.95 -0.18
CA GLU A 73 -7.32 6.18 1.26
C GLU A 73 -8.13 7.45 1.49
N TYR A 74 -8.95 7.44 2.53
CA TYR A 74 -9.86 8.52 2.84
C TYR A 74 -9.79 8.88 4.31
N PHE A 75 -9.84 10.17 4.61
CA PHE A 75 -10.25 10.66 5.92
C PHE A 75 -11.76 10.74 5.96
N VAL A 76 -12.38 10.09 6.93
CA VAL A 76 -13.83 10.12 7.14
C VAL A 76 -14.12 11.04 8.32
N TRP A 77 -14.93 12.06 8.08
CA TRP A 77 -15.32 13.07 9.06
C TRP A 77 -16.72 12.80 9.57
N ASP A 78 -16.93 13.04 10.87
CA ASP A 78 -18.27 13.19 11.42
C ASP A 78 -18.82 14.55 10.97
N GLN A 79 -19.93 14.53 10.21
CA GLN A 79 -20.49 15.74 9.63
C GLN A 79 -21.03 16.69 10.70
N ASP A 80 -21.66 16.17 11.76
CA ASP A 80 -22.22 17.00 12.82
C ASP A 80 -21.11 17.75 13.58
N ILE A 81 -19.95 17.10 13.76
CA ILE A 81 -18.78 17.71 14.37
C ILE A 81 -18.15 18.74 13.44
N ALA A 82 -18.01 18.43 12.16
CA ALA A 82 -17.48 19.37 11.18
C ALA A 82 -18.32 20.63 11.12
N ASP A 83 -19.63 20.51 11.05
CA ASP A 83 -20.58 21.62 11.02
C ASP A 83 -20.54 22.43 12.33
N LYS A 84 -20.50 21.76 13.48
CA LYS A 84 -20.45 22.40 14.80
C LYS A 84 -19.25 23.32 14.98
N TYR A 85 -18.09 22.92 14.44
CA TYR A 85 -16.85 23.68 14.54
C TYR A 85 -16.51 24.48 13.29
N ASN A 86 -17.42 24.55 12.31
CA ASN A 86 -17.25 25.23 11.03
C ASN A 86 -15.98 24.78 10.29
N ILE A 87 -15.71 23.48 10.31
CA ILE A 87 -14.56 22.91 9.59
C ILE A 87 -14.97 22.68 8.14
N ASP A 88 -14.33 23.40 7.22
CA ASP A 88 -14.41 23.08 5.79
C ASP A 88 -13.47 21.91 5.50
N VAL A 89 -14.04 20.71 5.42
CA VAL A 89 -13.27 19.47 5.18
C VAL A 89 -12.52 19.49 3.84
N ASN A 90 -12.98 20.30 2.87
CA ASN A 90 -12.28 20.43 1.59
C ASN A 90 -11.01 21.30 1.68
N SER A 91 -10.88 22.10 2.76
CA SER A 91 -9.66 22.86 3.03
C SER A 91 -8.58 22.05 3.73
N VAL A 92 -8.90 20.84 4.20
CA VAL A 92 -7.94 19.92 4.84
C VAL A 92 -7.21 19.14 3.76
N THR A 93 -6.08 19.66 3.31
CA THR A 93 -5.32 19.14 2.17
C THR A 93 -3.94 18.59 2.52
N ASP A 94 -3.49 18.84 3.77
CA ASP A 94 -2.19 18.38 4.27
C ASP A 94 -2.24 18.11 5.79
N PHE A 95 -1.15 17.60 6.36
CA PHE A 95 -1.09 17.29 7.78
C PHE A 95 -1.15 18.52 8.70
N ASN A 96 -0.73 19.71 8.25
CA ASN A 96 -0.85 20.93 9.05
C ASN A 96 -2.32 21.35 9.18
N THR A 97 -3.03 21.41 8.06
CA THR A 97 -4.47 21.75 8.04
C THR A 97 -5.31 20.68 8.76
N LEU A 98 -4.92 19.41 8.67
CA LEU A 98 -5.51 18.34 9.46
C LEU A 98 -5.29 18.55 10.96
N TYR A 99 -4.07 18.85 11.37
CA TYR A 99 -3.75 19.13 12.77
C TYR A 99 -4.59 20.30 13.31
N ASP A 100 -4.68 21.41 12.58
CA ASP A 100 -5.43 22.60 13.02
C ASP A 100 -6.93 22.29 13.18
N ALA A 101 -7.52 21.57 12.24
CA ALA A 101 -8.91 21.14 12.32
C ALA A 101 -9.15 20.21 13.53
N LEU A 102 -8.34 19.18 13.71
CA LEU A 102 -8.46 18.22 14.80
C LEU A 102 -8.19 18.87 16.18
N LYS A 103 -7.27 19.84 16.25
CA LYS A 103 -7.03 20.62 17.47
C LYS A 103 -8.26 21.42 17.87
N THR A 104 -8.93 22.05 16.92
CA THR A 104 -10.19 22.75 17.16
C THR A 104 -11.26 21.85 17.75
N VAL A 105 -11.41 20.65 17.19
CA VAL A 105 -12.36 19.63 17.72
C VAL A 105 -11.97 19.20 19.13
N LYS A 106 -10.68 18.95 19.37
CA LYS A 106 -10.19 18.54 20.70
C LYS A 106 -10.46 19.61 21.77
N GLU A 107 -10.22 20.85 21.46
CA GLU A 107 -10.45 21.97 22.39
C GLU A 107 -11.93 22.11 22.76
N GLY A 108 -12.83 21.75 21.84
CA GLY A 108 -14.28 21.83 22.06
C GLY A 108 -14.92 20.57 22.68
N GLU A 109 -14.52 19.40 22.24
CA GLU A 109 -15.12 18.11 22.67
C GLU A 109 -14.28 17.42 23.77
N GLY A 110 -13.00 17.71 23.87
CA GLY A 110 -12.07 16.91 24.67
C GLY A 110 -11.75 15.57 23.98
N GLY A 111 -11.17 14.66 24.73
CA GLY A 111 -10.85 13.32 24.22
C GLY A 111 -9.77 13.30 23.14
N SER A 112 -9.81 12.29 22.28
CA SER A 112 -8.93 12.12 21.11
C SER A 112 -9.78 12.10 19.86
N PRO A 113 -9.84 13.19 19.09
CA PRO A 113 -10.71 13.30 17.93
C PRO A 113 -10.28 12.44 16.76
N TYR A 114 -9.03 11.97 16.72
CA TYR A 114 -8.54 11.09 15.68
C TYR A 114 -8.19 9.72 16.25
N PHE A 115 -8.89 8.70 15.76
CA PHE A 115 -8.61 7.32 16.12
C PHE A 115 -7.69 6.68 15.09
N MET A 116 -6.45 6.40 15.48
CA MET A 116 -5.48 5.65 14.68
C MET A 116 -5.59 4.17 15.05
N SER A 117 -5.98 3.35 14.09
CA SER A 117 -6.02 1.89 14.28
C SER A 117 -4.62 1.29 14.23
N LYS A 118 -4.51 0.04 14.69
CA LYS A 118 -3.24 -0.71 14.72
C LYS A 118 -2.49 -0.77 13.38
N ASN A 119 -3.20 -0.65 12.26
CA ASN A 119 -2.62 -0.66 10.92
C ASN A 119 -2.58 0.73 10.29
N GLY A 120 -3.04 1.77 10.99
CA GLY A 120 -3.24 3.10 10.44
C GLY A 120 -1.98 3.93 10.24
N ALA A 121 -0.83 3.48 10.78
CA ALA A 121 0.43 4.22 10.63
C ALA A 121 1.11 4.02 9.26
N ASN A 122 0.81 2.94 8.56
CA ASN A 122 1.53 2.58 7.33
C ASN A 122 1.29 3.57 6.19
N PHE A 123 0.09 4.14 6.06
CA PHE A 123 -0.21 5.10 5.00
C PHE A 123 0.61 6.39 5.11
N LEU A 124 1.00 6.78 6.32
CA LEU A 124 1.77 8.01 6.57
C LEU A 124 3.17 7.97 5.95
N LEU A 125 3.72 6.78 5.73
CA LEU A 125 5.05 6.58 5.18
C LEU A 125 5.05 6.48 3.66
N ASN A 126 3.91 6.09 3.07
CA ASN A 126 3.84 5.70 1.66
C ASN A 126 3.01 6.65 0.79
N LEU A 127 2.63 7.82 1.30
CA LEU A 127 1.71 8.76 0.63
C LEU A 127 2.09 9.09 -0.83
N ASN A 128 3.38 9.11 -1.15
CA ASN A 128 3.89 9.49 -2.46
C ASN A 128 4.79 8.41 -3.08
N TYR A 129 4.72 7.18 -2.57
CA TYR A 129 5.61 6.10 -2.98
C TYR A 129 4.87 4.79 -3.21
N ASP A 130 5.27 4.07 -4.24
CA ASP A 130 4.99 2.65 -4.38
C ASP A 130 5.87 1.88 -3.39
N ASP A 131 5.26 1.29 -2.38
CA ASP A 131 5.96 0.48 -1.38
C ASP A 131 6.42 -0.86 -1.98
N LEU A 132 7.72 -1.09 -1.95
CA LEU A 132 8.33 -2.34 -2.43
C LEU A 132 8.60 -3.33 -1.30
N SER A 133 8.33 -2.95 -0.05
CA SER A 133 8.58 -3.77 1.14
C SER A 133 7.52 -3.51 2.21
N SER A 134 6.99 -4.55 2.78
CA SER A 134 5.99 -4.51 3.85
C SER A 134 6.62 -4.30 5.23
N GLY A 135 7.36 -3.25 5.46
CA GLY A 135 7.95 -3.01 6.78
C GLY A 135 8.90 -1.82 6.85
N LEU A 136 9.37 -1.52 8.07
CA LEU A 136 10.39 -0.50 8.29
C LEU A 136 11.79 -1.13 8.36
N PRO A 137 12.80 -0.52 7.71
CA PRO A 137 12.69 0.69 6.91
C PRO A 137 11.93 0.43 5.61
N ALA A 138 11.02 1.31 5.26
CA ALA A 138 10.32 1.26 3.99
C ALA A 138 11.32 1.47 2.84
N ILE A 139 11.11 0.77 1.75
CA ILE A 139 11.76 1.04 0.47
C ILE A 139 10.69 1.23 -0.58
N GLY A 140 10.84 2.21 -1.44
CA GLY A 140 9.82 2.55 -2.43
C GLY A 140 10.37 3.25 -3.66
N VAL A 141 9.48 3.39 -4.64
CA VAL A 141 9.70 4.21 -5.82
C VAL A 141 8.67 5.35 -5.77
N LYS A 142 9.13 6.57 -5.97
CA LYS A 142 8.24 7.75 -5.93
C LYS A 142 7.23 7.67 -7.08
N TYR A 143 5.97 7.97 -6.80
CA TYR A 143 4.93 8.02 -7.82
C TYR A 143 5.28 9.01 -8.92
N GLY A 144 5.14 8.59 -10.17
CA GLY A 144 5.47 9.41 -11.34
C GLY A 144 6.96 9.57 -11.60
N ASP A 145 7.83 8.85 -10.88
CA ASP A 145 9.26 8.81 -11.18
C ASP A 145 9.57 7.74 -12.23
N ASP A 146 9.73 8.19 -13.48
CA ASP A 146 10.08 7.31 -14.60
C ASP A 146 11.48 6.68 -14.47
N SER A 147 12.33 7.22 -13.61
CA SER A 147 13.66 6.64 -13.35
C SER A 147 13.58 5.31 -12.63
N LYS A 148 12.45 5.02 -11.97
CA LYS A 148 12.23 3.82 -11.14
C LYS A 148 13.34 3.62 -10.10
N THR A 149 13.84 4.73 -9.58
CA THR A 149 14.91 4.71 -8.58
C THR A 149 14.31 4.28 -7.23
N VAL A 150 14.85 3.20 -6.68
CA VAL A 150 14.47 2.72 -5.36
C VAL A 150 15.13 3.60 -4.29
N VAL A 151 14.32 4.14 -3.39
CA VAL A 151 14.77 5.03 -2.32
C VAL A 151 14.22 4.55 -0.97
N ASN A 152 14.77 5.11 0.10
CA ASN A 152 14.18 5.03 1.43
C ASN A 152 13.27 6.26 1.63
N PRO A 153 11.94 6.12 1.71
CA PRO A 153 11.05 7.26 1.93
C PRO A 153 11.35 8.06 3.19
N LEU A 154 12.01 7.48 4.19
CA LEU A 154 12.42 8.20 5.39
C LEU A 154 13.55 9.22 5.17
N ASP A 155 14.15 9.24 3.98
CA ASP A 155 15.10 10.29 3.58
C ASP A 155 14.37 11.51 2.95
N ASP A 156 13.04 11.42 2.75
CA ASP A 156 12.21 12.51 2.23
C ASP A 156 11.80 13.47 3.35
N GLU A 157 12.19 14.74 3.20
CA GLU A 157 11.90 15.79 4.19
C GLU A 157 10.39 16.02 4.40
N GLU A 158 9.58 15.83 3.38
CA GLU A 158 8.11 15.93 3.48
C GLU A 158 7.55 14.83 4.40
N ILE A 159 8.01 13.60 4.22
CA ILE A 159 7.61 12.48 5.08
C ILE A 159 8.04 12.71 6.52
N LEU A 160 9.27 13.15 6.74
CA LEU A 160 9.77 13.46 8.09
C LEU A 160 8.96 14.60 8.75
N SER A 161 8.63 15.64 8.00
CA SER A 161 7.77 16.73 8.47
C SER A 161 6.38 16.23 8.87
N ASN A 162 5.77 15.38 8.06
CA ASN A 162 4.47 14.80 8.34
C ASN A 162 4.50 13.89 9.60
N LEU A 163 5.55 13.12 9.77
CA LEU A 163 5.77 12.30 10.98
C LEU A 163 5.92 13.17 12.24
N ASP A 164 6.60 14.32 12.14
CA ASP A 164 6.72 15.24 13.27
C ASP A 164 5.36 15.84 13.66
N ILE A 165 4.50 16.15 12.69
CA ILE A 165 3.12 16.61 12.96
C ILE A 165 2.31 15.50 13.63
N VAL A 166 2.37 14.27 13.13
CA VAL A 166 1.68 13.11 13.73
C VAL A 166 2.17 12.87 15.15
N ARG A 167 3.48 12.91 15.38
CA ARG A 167 4.06 12.83 16.72
C ARG A 167 3.53 13.92 17.66
N LYS A 168 3.42 15.16 17.17
CA LYS A 168 2.84 16.29 17.91
C LYS A 168 1.37 16.02 18.24
N MET A 169 0.57 15.53 17.27
CA MET A 169 -0.81 15.14 17.49
C MET A 169 -0.96 14.07 18.57
N TYR A 170 -0.07 13.09 18.58
CA TYR A 170 -0.04 12.07 19.62
C TYR A 170 0.31 12.65 21.00
N GLN A 171 1.36 13.47 21.08
CA GLN A 171 1.79 14.11 22.33
C GLN A 171 0.74 15.04 22.94
N GLU A 172 -0.05 15.71 22.09
CA GLU A 172 -1.15 16.58 22.50
C GLU A 172 -2.46 15.81 22.76
N GLY A 173 -2.46 14.48 22.58
CA GLY A 173 -3.63 13.62 22.78
C GLY A 173 -4.74 13.84 21.76
N ILE A 174 -4.41 14.37 20.56
CA ILE A 174 -5.32 14.43 19.41
C ILE A 174 -5.53 13.02 18.86
N ILE A 175 -4.47 12.21 18.83
CA ILE A 175 -4.51 10.79 18.50
C ILE A 175 -4.73 9.99 19.78
N ASN A 176 -5.47 8.88 19.70
CA ASN A 176 -5.71 7.97 20.81
C ASN A 176 -4.39 7.45 21.43
N GLY A 177 -4.38 7.31 22.77
CA GLY A 177 -3.15 6.97 23.51
C GLY A 177 -2.66 5.52 23.33
N ASP A 178 -3.50 4.65 22.76
CA ASP A 178 -3.18 3.26 22.41
C ASP A 178 -2.86 3.09 20.92
N ALA A 179 -2.63 4.19 20.19
CA ALA A 179 -2.10 4.16 18.83
C ALA A 179 -0.73 3.42 18.80
N PRO A 180 -0.47 2.62 17.75
CA PRO A 180 0.75 1.80 17.65
C PRO A 180 2.01 2.62 17.53
#